data_51da001aaf49018aec3239eb1845dfe5
#
_entry.id   51da001aaf49018aec3239eb1845dfe5
#
_cell.length_a   1.000
_cell.length_b   1.000
_cell.length_c   1.000
_cell.angle_alpha   90.00
_cell.angle_beta   90.00
_cell.angle_gamma   90.00
#
_symmetry.space_group_name_H-M   'P 1'
#
loop_
_entity.id
_entity.type
_entity.pdbx_description
1 polymer ?
#
loop_
_entity_poly.entity_id
_entity_poly.type
_entity_poly.pdbx_seq_one_letter_code
_entity_poly.pdbx_strand_id
1 'polypeptide(L)'
;KTRFFVKPNLMQMHSSYVVTDPKGTVLVECGKMLSKNDYRIKVLNTINFAKSMHYNPFAYIRSEKDILKLVNTIIVNTKGEGQQATEDFWVKAEKLYYTALIAYIWYEAPEEEQNFSMLIDLVDASEAREDDENFKNAVDLLFEELEQKNPNHFAVRQYKKYKLAAGVVCSKRLLNQAVGKSLRTHNLKPKKGAQVMRKNEKI
;
A
#
# COMPACT_ATOMS: atom_id res chain seq x y z
N LYS A 1 6.27 7.14 31.77
CA LYS A 1 5.56 8.05 30.82
C LYS A 1 4.08 7.64 30.66
N THR A 2 3.74 6.35 30.42
CA THR A 2 2.34 5.92 30.13
C THR A 2 1.38 6.28 31.28
N ARG A 3 1.73 5.95 32.54
CA ARG A 3 0.85 6.17 33.70
C ARG A 3 0.61 7.65 34.03
N PHE A 4 1.65 8.48 33.96
CA PHE A 4 1.60 9.86 34.45
C PHE A 4 1.43 10.91 33.37
N PHE A 5 1.50 10.53 32.10
CA PHE A 5 1.35 11.43 30.98
C PHE A 5 0.28 10.96 29.98
N VAL A 6 0.43 9.78 29.41
CA VAL A 6 -0.48 9.33 28.32
C VAL A 6 -1.90 9.14 28.85
N LYS A 7 -2.09 8.39 29.95
CA LYS A 7 -3.42 8.12 30.49
C LYS A 7 -4.15 9.36 30.97
N PRO A 8 -3.52 10.28 31.76
CA PRO A 8 -4.18 11.51 32.17
C PRO A 8 -4.60 12.39 30.98
N ASN A 9 -3.78 12.47 29.92
CA ASN A 9 -4.15 13.22 28.71
C ASN A 9 -5.33 12.58 27.98
N LEU A 10 -5.39 11.26 27.88
CA LEU A 10 -6.54 10.57 27.29
C LEU A 10 -7.83 10.78 28.09
N MET A 11 -7.72 10.88 29.43
CA MET A 11 -8.86 11.14 30.32
C MET A 11 -9.46 12.53 30.14
N GLN A 12 -8.71 13.50 29.61
CA GLN A 12 -9.21 14.84 29.31
C GLN A 12 -10.21 14.87 28.15
N MET A 13 -10.13 13.89 27.23
CA MET A 13 -11.09 13.69 26.14
C MET A 13 -11.37 14.94 25.28
N HIS A 14 -10.38 15.81 25.09
CA HIS A 14 -10.55 17.10 24.41
C HIS A 14 -10.20 17.08 22.92
N SER A 15 -9.55 15.99 22.43
CA SER A 15 -9.06 15.91 21.05
C SER A 15 -9.01 14.49 20.54
N SER A 16 -8.67 14.30 19.26
CA SER A 16 -8.32 12.99 18.71
C SER A 16 -6.89 12.63 19.08
N TYR A 17 -6.65 11.34 19.32
CA TYR A 17 -5.34 10.85 19.79
C TYR A 17 -4.80 9.76 18.89
N VAL A 18 -3.49 9.78 18.67
CA VAL A 18 -2.71 8.65 18.12
C VAL A 18 -1.76 8.18 19.22
N VAL A 19 -1.89 6.93 19.65
CA VAL A 19 -1.13 6.37 20.77
C VAL A 19 -0.39 5.12 20.37
N THR A 20 0.92 5.08 20.66
CA THR A 20 1.70 3.84 20.58
C THR A 20 1.60 3.11 21.92
N ASP A 21 1.04 1.88 21.90
CA ASP A 21 0.85 1.06 23.10
C ASP A 21 1.52 -0.31 22.95
N PRO A 22 2.84 -0.39 23.20
CA PRO A 22 3.61 -1.61 22.99
C PRO A 22 3.15 -2.80 23.82
N LYS A 23 2.49 -2.55 24.94
CA LYS A 23 2.00 -3.58 25.88
C LYS A 23 0.49 -3.83 25.79
N GLY A 24 -0.26 -3.00 25.04
CA GLY A 24 -1.72 -3.09 24.96
C GLY A 24 -2.45 -2.59 26.21
N THR A 25 -1.73 -2.08 27.23
CA THR A 25 -2.31 -1.71 28.52
C THR A 25 -3.16 -0.42 28.45
N VAL A 26 -2.85 0.48 27.54
CA VAL A 26 -3.61 1.73 27.37
C VAL A 26 -5.00 1.44 26.83
N LEU A 27 -5.09 0.57 25.84
CA LEU A 27 -6.37 0.16 25.26
C LEU A 27 -7.26 -0.54 26.32
N VAL A 28 -6.69 -1.46 27.08
CA VAL A 28 -7.43 -2.23 28.10
C VAL A 28 -7.97 -1.30 29.19
N GLU A 29 -7.15 -0.37 29.68
CA GLU A 29 -7.51 0.49 30.81
C GLU A 29 -8.36 1.71 30.39
N CYS A 30 -8.10 2.33 29.24
CA CYS A 30 -8.76 3.57 28.83
C CYS A 30 -9.82 3.37 27.72
N GLY A 31 -9.77 2.26 26.99
CA GLY A 31 -10.61 2.05 25.80
C GLY A 31 -12.10 2.08 26.11
N LYS A 32 -12.55 1.40 27.17
CA LYS A 32 -13.97 1.39 27.55
C LYS A 32 -14.48 2.80 27.93
N MET A 33 -13.66 3.58 28.62
CA MET A 33 -13.98 4.96 28.98
C MET A 33 -14.11 5.84 27.72
N LEU A 34 -13.17 5.76 26.82
CA LEU A 34 -13.18 6.52 25.56
C LEU A 34 -14.37 6.13 24.68
N SER A 35 -14.66 4.82 24.56
CA SER A 35 -15.81 4.33 23.79
C SER A 35 -17.15 4.83 24.35
N LYS A 36 -17.29 4.94 25.68
CA LYS A 36 -18.49 5.49 26.33
C LYS A 36 -18.66 7.00 26.11
N ASN A 37 -17.58 7.70 25.75
CA ASN A 37 -17.57 9.14 25.48
C ASN A 37 -17.41 9.43 23.97
N ASP A 38 -18.07 8.64 23.12
CA ASP A 38 -18.20 8.83 21.68
C ASP A 38 -16.88 8.79 20.89
N TYR A 39 -15.82 8.16 21.44
CA TYR A 39 -14.59 7.92 20.68
C TYR A 39 -14.70 6.66 19.84
N ARG A 40 -14.44 6.80 18.56
CA ARG A 40 -14.22 5.65 17.67
C ARG A 40 -12.76 5.20 17.78
N ILE A 41 -12.56 4.02 18.38
CA ILE A 41 -11.23 3.46 18.59
C ILE A 41 -10.87 2.59 17.39
N LYS A 42 -9.73 2.88 16.76
CA LYS A 42 -9.12 2.03 15.71
C LYS A 42 -7.80 1.46 16.22
N VAL A 43 -7.64 0.15 16.10
CA VAL A 43 -6.46 -0.58 16.60
C VAL A 43 -5.71 -1.17 15.42
N LEU A 44 -4.45 -0.79 15.25
CA LEU A 44 -3.50 -1.47 14.38
C LEU A 44 -2.62 -2.38 15.26
N ASN A 45 -2.91 -3.67 15.25
CA ASN A 45 -2.17 -4.66 16.03
C ASN A 45 -1.14 -5.39 15.15
N THR A 46 0.12 -5.00 15.26
CA THR A 46 1.23 -5.58 14.49
C THR A 46 1.81 -6.86 15.11
N ILE A 47 1.36 -7.25 16.29
CA ILE A 47 1.76 -8.50 16.95
C ILE A 47 0.81 -9.64 16.55
N ASN A 48 -0.49 -9.35 16.51
CA ASN A 48 -1.52 -10.31 16.09
C ASN A 48 -2.47 -9.63 15.13
N PHE A 49 -2.26 -9.84 13.83
CA PHE A 49 -3.06 -9.22 12.76
C PHE A 49 -4.53 -9.65 12.79
N ALA A 50 -4.86 -10.84 13.31
CA ALA A 50 -6.25 -11.28 13.46
C ALA A 50 -7.05 -10.37 14.43
N LYS A 51 -6.36 -9.66 15.34
CA LYS A 51 -6.95 -8.67 16.25
C LYS A 51 -6.76 -7.22 15.79
N SER A 52 -6.26 -7.02 14.59
CA SER A 52 -6.07 -5.70 14.00
C SER A 52 -7.28 -5.29 13.18
N MET A 53 -7.56 -4.00 13.14
CA MET A 53 -8.51 -3.48 12.16
C MET A 53 -7.88 -3.43 10.79
N HIS A 54 -8.69 -3.68 9.77
CA HIS A 54 -8.28 -3.59 8.38
C HIS A 54 -8.07 -2.14 7.96
N TYR A 55 -7.07 -1.93 7.12
CA TYR A 55 -6.78 -0.64 6.50
C TYR A 55 -6.56 -0.85 5.00
N ASN A 56 -7.40 -0.19 4.20
CA ASN A 56 -7.26 -0.17 2.75
C ASN A 56 -6.78 1.22 2.31
N PRO A 57 -5.52 1.36 1.84
CA PRO A 57 -5.00 2.66 1.40
C PRO A 57 -5.67 3.18 0.13
N PHE A 58 -6.27 2.31 -0.71
CA PHE A 58 -6.98 2.74 -1.91
C PHE A 58 -8.17 3.67 -1.58
N ALA A 59 -8.84 3.45 -0.46
CA ALA A 59 -9.94 4.32 0.00
C ALA A 59 -9.51 5.78 0.28
N TYR A 60 -8.21 6.06 0.33
CA TYR A 60 -7.66 7.39 0.58
C TYR A 60 -7.05 8.05 -0.65
N ILE A 61 -7.05 7.37 -1.79
CA ILE A 61 -6.60 7.92 -3.07
C ILE A 61 -7.69 8.86 -3.60
N ARG A 62 -7.32 10.10 -3.85
CA ARG A 62 -8.21 11.13 -4.43
C ARG A 62 -7.66 11.72 -5.71
N SER A 63 -6.40 11.47 -6.02
CA SER A 63 -5.71 12.03 -7.16
C SER A 63 -4.53 11.15 -7.59
N GLU A 64 -4.06 11.35 -8.83
CA GLU A 64 -2.84 10.70 -9.33
C GLU A 64 -1.62 10.95 -8.43
N LYS A 65 -1.57 12.12 -7.76
CA LYS A 65 -0.50 12.44 -6.79
C LYS A 65 -0.50 11.50 -5.58
N ASP A 66 -1.67 11.04 -5.16
CA ASP A 66 -1.78 10.14 -4.02
C ASP A 66 -1.37 8.71 -4.43
N ILE A 67 -1.63 8.32 -5.69
CA ILE A 67 -1.07 7.08 -6.26
C ILE A 67 0.46 7.09 -6.18
N LEU A 68 1.08 8.18 -6.63
CA LEU A 68 2.55 8.31 -6.57
C LEU A 68 3.10 8.28 -5.14
N LYS A 69 2.39 8.88 -4.18
CA LYS A 69 2.76 8.81 -2.74
C LYS A 69 2.64 7.37 -2.22
N LEU A 70 1.56 6.67 -2.56
CA LEU A 70 1.36 5.28 -2.16
C LEU A 70 2.48 4.39 -2.70
N VAL A 71 2.80 4.50 -4.00
CA VAL A 71 3.90 3.76 -4.64
C VAL A 71 5.24 4.06 -3.96
N ASN A 72 5.56 5.33 -3.73
CA ASN A 72 6.80 5.68 -3.03
C ASN A 72 6.85 5.09 -1.62
N THR A 73 5.73 5.09 -0.90
CA THR A 73 5.64 4.51 0.44
C THR A 73 5.86 3.00 0.42
N ILE A 74 5.30 2.29 -0.56
CA ILE A 74 5.51 0.85 -0.76
C ILE A 74 7.01 0.60 -0.97
N ILE A 75 7.63 1.27 -1.94
CA ILE A 75 9.03 1.04 -2.30
C ILE A 75 9.99 1.37 -1.15
N VAL A 76 9.80 2.50 -0.49
CA VAL A 76 10.66 2.90 0.65
C VAL A 76 10.56 1.91 1.81
N ASN A 77 9.36 1.43 2.11
CA ASN A 77 9.16 0.50 3.22
C ASN A 77 9.52 -0.96 2.87
N THR A 78 9.59 -1.31 1.59
CA THR A 78 10.01 -2.65 1.14
C THR A 78 11.52 -2.76 0.99
N LYS A 79 12.24 -1.68 0.81
CA LYS A 79 13.71 -1.67 0.86
C LYS A 79 14.17 -1.65 2.31
N GLY A 80 14.91 -2.67 2.75
CA GLY A 80 15.42 -2.79 4.11
C GLY A 80 16.27 -1.58 4.55
N GLU A 81 16.35 -1.36 5.88
CA GLU A 81 17.24 -0.35 6.49
C GLU A 81 18.69 -0.64 6.05
N GLY A 82 19.32 0.27 5.33
CA GLY A 82 20.73 0.19 4.97
C GLY A 82 21.09 0.36 3.49
N GLN A 83 20.13 0.22 2.59
CA GLN A 83 20.35 0.64 1.20
C GLN A 83 19.81 2.06 1.03
N GLN A 84 20.71 3.06 1.13
CA GLN A 84 20.44 4.34 0.49
C GLN A 84 20.13 4.02 -0.97
N ALA A 85 18.88 4.24 -1.34
CA ALA A 85 18.44 4.04 -2.70
C ALA A 85 19.21 5.04 -3.59
N THR A 86 20.38 4.63 -4.07
CA THR A 86 20.78 5.11 -5.38
C THR A 86 19.56 4.87 -6.24
N GLU A 87 19.06 5.90 -6.89
CA GLU A 87 17.94 5.79 -7.83
C GLU A 87 18.39 4.92 -9.00
N ASP A 88 18.47 3.62 -8.74
CA ASP A 88 18.85 2.63 -9.70
C ASP A 88 17.72 2.54 -10.74
N PHE A 89 18.09 2.28 -11.97
CA PHE A 89 17.18 2.06 -13.09
C PHE A 89 16.02 1.12 -12.72
N TRP A 90 16.32 0.04 -11.99
CA TRP A 90 15.34 -0.96 -11.53
C TRP A 90 14.26 -0.36 -10.64
N VAL A 91 14.62 0.54 -9.75
CA VAL A 91 13.68 1.25 -8.86
C VAL A 91 12.75 2.16 -9.66
N LYS A 92 13.28 2.83 -10.67
CA LYS A 92 12.48 3.69 -11.55
C LYS A 92 11.47 2.86 -12.35
N ALA A 93 11.90 1.72 -12.89
CA ALA A 93 11.03 0.81 -13.62
C ALA A 93 9.95 0.19 -12.70
N GLU A 94 10.32 -0.23 -11.49
CA GLU A 94 9.41 -0.73 -10.47
C GLU A 94 8.36 0.33 -10.08
N LYS A 95 8.78 1.59 -9.89
CA LYS A 95 7.85 2.71 -9.63
C LYS A 95 6.85 2.89 -10.76
N LEU A 96 7.28 2.86 -12.00
CA LEU A 96 6.40 3.00 -13.17
C LEU A 96 5.39 1.86 -13.23
N TYR A 97 5.84 0.63 -12.97
CA TYR A 97 4.99 -0.55 -12.99
C TYR A 97 3.91 -0.50 -11.92
N TYR A 98 4.28 -0.30 -10.64
CA TYR A 98 3.29 -0.16 -9.57
C TYR A 98 2.35 1.03 -9.78
N THR A 99 2.87 2.14 -10.31
CA THR A 99 2.02 3.29 -10.63
C THR A 99 0.98 2.93 -11.68
N ALA A 100 1.36 2.18 -12.72
CA ALA A 100 0.44 1.74 -13.76
C ALA A 100 -0.64 0.81 -13.19
N LEU A 101 -0.26 -0.22 -12.43
CA LEU A 101 -1.19 -1.19 -11.86
C LEU A 101 -2.14 -0.55 -10.83
N ILE A 102 -1.63 0.26 -9.90
CA ILE A 102 -2.46 0.93 -8.90
C ILE A 102 -3.41 1.92 -9.55
N ALA A 103 -2.96 2.64 -10.59
CA ALA A 103 -3.81 3.53 -11.36
C ALA A 103 -4.89 2.75 -12.12
N TYR A 104 -4.56 1.61 -12.73
CA TYR A 104 -5.55 0.74 -13.37
C TYR A 104 -6.63 0.30 -12.37
N ILE A 105 -6.24 -0.23 -11.22
CA ILE A 105 -7.17 -0.67 -10.17
C ILE A 105 -8.05 0.50 -9.70
N TRP A 106 -7.48 1.68 -9.48
CA TRP A 106 -8.23 2.83 -8.96
C TRP A 106 -9.22 3.41 -9.95
N TYR A 107 -8.91 3.40 -11.27
CA TYR A 107 -9.79 3.97 -12.29
C TYR A 107 -10.81 2.97 -12.86
N GLU A 108 -10.41 1.72 -13.05
CA GLU A 108 -11.16 0.75 -13.83
C GLU A 108 -11.82 -0.34 -12.97
N ALA A 109 -11.24 -0.67 -11.79
CA ALA A 109 -11.78 -1.71 -10.95
C ALA A 109 -12.96 -1.20 -10.09
N PRO A 110 -13.97 -2.03 -9.81
CA PRO A 110 -15.03 -1.72 -8.87
C PRO A 110 -14.45 -1.51 -7.46
N GLU A 111 -15.16 -0.72 -6.63
CA GLU A 111 -14.67 -0.30 -5.31
C GLU A 111 -14.26 -1.48 -4.40
N GLU A 112 -14.94 -2.61 -4.54
CA GLU A 112 -14.68 -3.84 -3.76
C GLU A 112 -13.34 -4.48 -4.11
N GLU A 113 -12.87 -4.30 -5.35
CA GLU A 113 -11.60 -4.82 -5.86
C GLU A 113 -10.45 -3.82 -5.72
N GLN A 114 -10.73 -2.58 -5.32
CA GLN A 114 -9.70 -1.57 -5.08
C GLN A 114 -8.94 -1.87 -3.79
N ASN A 115 -8.06 -2.86 -3.83
CA ASN A 115 -7.29 -3.32 -2.67
C ASN A 115 -5.92 -3.92 -3.08
N PHE A 116 -5.10 -4.25 -2.08
CA PHE A 116 -3.80 -4.87 -2.33
C PHE A 116 -3.87 -6.32 -2.80
N SER A 117 -4.96 -7.05 -2.53
CA SER A 117 -5.09 -8.41 -3.07
C SER A 117 -5.14 -8.37 -4.59
N MET A 118 -5.98 -7.48 -5.17
CA MET A 118 -6.04 -7.27 -6.62
C MET A 118 -4.68 -6.84 -7.21
N LEU A 119 -3.93 -5.99 -6.49
CA LEU A 119 -2.58 -5.61 -6.94
C LEU A 119 -1.65 -6.83 -7.01
N ILE A 120 -1.68 -7.72 -6.01
CA ILE A 120 -0.87 -8.94 -5.99
C ILE A 120 -1.30 -9.89 -7.12
N ASP A 121 -2.61 -10.06 -7.31
CA ASP A 121 -3.15 -10.91 -8.39
C ASP A 121 -2.71 -10.42 -9.78
N LEU A 122 -2.70 -9.10 -10.02
CA LEU A 122 -2.18 -8.53 -11.26
C LEU A 122 -0.67 -8.74 -11.42
N VAL A 123 0.09 -8.60 -10.33
CA VAL A 123 1.54 -8.87 -10.35
C VAL A 123 1.79 -10.36 -10.67
N ASP A 124 1.04 -11.28 -10.09
CA ASP A 124 1.16 -12.71 -10.35
C ASP A 124 0.73 -13.06 -11.78
N ALA A 125 -0.32 -12.41 -12.29
CA ALA A 125 -0.78 -12.55 -13.68
C ALA A 125 0.19 -11.96 -14.72
N SER A 126 1.16 -11.18 -14.30
CA SER A 126 2.18 -10.57 -15.17
C SER A 126 3.41 -11.45 -15.39
N GLU A 127 3.37 -12.73 -15.00
CA GLU A 127 4.50 -13.64 -15.19
C GLU A 127 4.89 -13.74 -16.69
N ALA A 128 6.16 -13.49 -16.95
CA ALA A 128 6.73 -13.63 -18.28
C ALA A 128 7.13 -15.09 -18.56
N ARG A 129 6.79 -15.60 -19.74
CA ARG A 129 7.35 -16.86 -20.24
C ARG A 129 8.65 -16.59 -20.97
N GLU A 130 9.68 -17.41 -20.70
CA GLU A 130 11.02 -17.23 -21.30
C GLU A 130 11.09 -17.67 -22.75
N ASP A 131 10.19 -18.56 -23.17
CA ASP A 131 10.29 -19.26 -24.42
C ASP A 131 9.71 -18.50 -25.64
N ASP A 132 9.05 -17.35 -25.41
CA ASP A 132 8.42 -16.57 -26.47
C ASP A 132 8.58 -15.06 -26.24
N GLU A 133 9.40 -14.41 -27.08
CA GLU A 133 9.61 -12.95 -27.03
C GLU A 133 8.35 -12.14 -27.33
N ASN A 134 7.38 -12.74 -28.04
CA ASN A 134 6.10 -12.13 -28.39
C ASN A 134 4.97 -12.47 -27.40
N PHE A 135 5.28 -13.22 -26.34
CA PHE A 135 4.28 -13.59 -25.36
C PHE A 135 3.73 -12.36 -24.66
N LYS A 136 2.41 -12.20 -24.77
CA LYS A 136 1.65 -11.18 -24.03
C LYS A 136 1.01 -11.85 -22.81
N ASN A 137 1.33 -11.34 -21.64
CA ASN A 137 0.68 -11.80 -20.42
C ASN A 137 -0.71 -11.15 -20.26
N ALA A 138 -1.50 -11.62 -19.28
CA ALA A 138 -2.85 -11.11 -19.05
C ALA A 138 -2.87 -9.60 -18.78
N VAL A 139 -1.86 -9.06 -18.10
CA VAL A 139 -1.74 -7.62 -17.83
C VAL A 139 -1.47 -6.83 -19.11
N ASP A 140 -0.63 -7.37 -20.02
CA ASP A 140 -0.42 -6.74 -21.32
C ASP A 140 -1.72 -6.57 -22.09
N LEU A 141 -2.56 -7.61 -22.11
CA LEU A 141 -3.85 -7.58 -22.80
C LEU A 141 -4.82 -6.58 -22.16
N LEU A 142 -4.88 -6.51 -20.81
CA LEU A 142 -5.70 -5.52 -20.11
C LEU A 142 -5.29 -4.08 -20.47
N PHE A 143 -4.01 -3.79 -20.52
CA PHE A 143 -3.53 -2.46 -20.88
C PHE A 143 -3.70 -2.14 -22.36
N GLU A 144 -3.62 -3.12 -23.26
CA GLU A 144 -3.95 -2.95 -24.68
C GLU A 144 -5.43 -2.63 -24.88
N GLU A 145 -6.33 -3.33 -24.19
CA GLU A 145 -7.76 -3.04 -24.22
C GLU A 145 -8.06 -1.62 -23.71
N LEU A 146 -7.44 -1.25 -22.58
CA LEU A 146 -7.60 0.09 -22.03
C LEU A 146 -7.03 1.17 -22.97
N GLU A 147 -5.93 0.89 -23.65
CA GLU A 147 -5.34 1.79 -24.64
C GLU A 147 -6.26 2.01 -25.82
N GLN A 148 -6.93 0.97 -26.30
CA GLN A 148 -7.91 1.08 -27.40
C GLN A 148 -9.10 1.96 -26.98
N LYS A 149 -9.54 1.87 -25.73
CA LYS A 149 -10.64 2.68 -25.18
C LYS A 149 -10.21 4.14 -24.92
N ASN A 150 -9.04 4.32 -24.32
CA ASN A 150 -8.51 5.64 -23.95
C ASN A 150 -6.98 5.69 -24.02
N PRO A 151 -6.40 6.08 -25.17
CA PRO A 151 -4.95 6.15 -25.37
C PRO A 151 -4.23 7.10 -24.41
N ASN A 152 -4.94 8.11 -23.88
CA ASN A 152 -4.38 9.13 -22.99
C ASN A 152 -4.58 8.80 -21.51
N HIS A 153 -5.10 7.60 -21.20
CA HIS A 153 -5.32 7.19 -19.82
C HIS A 153 -4.02 7.21 -19.02
N PHE A 154 -4.08 7.70 -17.78
CA PHE A 154 -2.88 7.84 -16.94
C PHE A 154 -2.15 6.51 -16.73
N ALA A 155 -2.88 5.42 -16.43
CA ALA A 155 -2.32 4.09 -16.25
C ALA A 155 -1.61 3.58 -17.51
N VAL A 156 -2.22 3.76 -18.70
CA VAL A 156 -1.63 3.39 -20.00
C VAL A 156 -0.31 4.12 -20.23
N ARG A 157 -0.29 5.43 -19.98
CA ARG A 157 0.94 6.22 -20.14
C ARG A 157 2.09 5.74 -19.24
N GLN A 158 1.78 5.34 -17.98
CA GLN A 158 2.80 4.81 -17.08
C GLN A 158 3.25 3.41 -17.51
N TYR A 159 2.32 2.56 -17.95
CA TYR A 159 2.64 1.23 -18.45
C TYR A 159 3.52 1.26 -19.69
N LYS A 160 3.25 2.13 -20.65
CA LYS A 160 4.11 2.34 -21.83
C LYS A 160 5.53 2.76 -21.44
N LYS A 161 5.67 3.68 -20.51
CA LYS A 161 7.00 4.08 -20.00
C LYS A 161 7.73 2.91 -19.34
N TYR A 162 7.01 2.09 -18.58
CA TYR A 162 7.55 0.86 -18.00
C TYR A 162 8.03 -0.11 -19.09
N LYS A 163 7.21 -0.35 -20.13
CA LYS A 163 7.58 -1.25 -21.24
C LYS A 163 8.81 -0.76 -21.99
N LEU A 164 8.91 0.54 -22.26
CA LEU A 164 10.09 1.14 -22.87
C LEU A 164 11.34 0.92 -22.00
N ALA A 165 11.24 1.14 -20.70
CA ALA A 165 12.32 0.91 -19.76
C ALA A 165 12.68 -0.59 -19.70
N ALA A 166 11.71 -1.50 -19.64
CA ALA A 166 11.93 -2.93 -19.61
C ALA A 166 12.51 -3.49 -20.92
N GLY A 167 12.15 -2.91 -22.07
CA GLY A 167 12.66 -3.31 -23.40
C GLY A 167 14.14 -2.95 -23.61
N VAL A 168 14.63 -1.92 -22.96
CA VAL A 168 16.05 -1.52 -23.03
C VAL A 168 16.97 -2.50 -22.27
N VAL A 169 16.42 -3.24 -21.30
CA VAL A 169 17.20 -4.13 -20.40
C VAL A 169 16.69 -5.57 -20.52
N CYS A 170 16.71 -6.12 -21.64
CA CYS A 170 16.58 -7.55 -22.03
C CYS A 170 16.37 -8.61 -20.88
N SER A 171 15.51 -8.33 -19.88
CA SER A 171 15.08 -9.35 -18.91
C SER A 171 13.83 -8.95 -18.15
N LYS A 172 12.67 -9.06 -18.81
CA LYS A 172 11.32 -8.94 -18.20
C LYS A 172 11.19 -9.80 -16.92
N ARG A 173 11.88 -10.94 -16.88
CA ARG A 173 11.89 -11.90 -15.76
C ARG A 173 12.52 -11.32 -14.50
N LEU A 174 13.67 -10.67 -14.60
CA LEU A 174 14.36 -10.11 -13.42
C LEU A 174 13.54 -9.01 -12.78
N LEU A 175 12.83 -8.21 -13.58
CA LEU A 175 11.99 -7.14 -13.08
C LEU A 175 10.74 -7.69 -12.36
N ASN A 176 10.03 -8.62 -13.00
CA ASN A 176 8.84 -9.25 -12.39
C ASN A 176 9.21 -10.07 -11.16
N GLN A 177 10.38 -10.72 -11.15
CA GLN A 177 10.88 -11.46 -10.00
C GLN A 177 11.29 -10.51 -8.86
N ALA A 178 11.89 -9.35 -9.16
CA ALA A 178 12.22 -8.34 -8.16
C ALA A 178 10.96 -7.74 -7.53
N VAL A 179 9.96 -7.41 -8.36
CA VAL A 179 8.65 -6.88 -7.94
C VAL A 179 7.90 -7.90 -7.09
N GLY A 180 7.76 -9.13 -7.56
CA GLY A 180 7.08 -10.21 -6.83
C GLY A 180 7.78 -10.57 -5.51
N LYS A 181 9.11 -10.56 -5.47
CA LYS A 181 9.88 -10.73 -4.22
C LYS A 181 9.67 -9.58 -3.26
N SER A 182 9.64 -8.33 -3.74
CA SER A 182 9.46 -7.16 -2.90
C SER A 182 8.14 -7.21 -2.12
N LEU A 183 7.05 -7.62 -2.75
CA LEU A 183 5.73 -7.74 -2.08
C LEU A 183 5.62 -9.00 -1.19
N ARG A 184 6.20 -10.13 -1.61
CA ARG A 184 6.07 -11.41 -0.90
C ARG A 184 7.04 -11.56 0.29
N THR A 185 8.25 -10.99 0.23
CA THR A 185 9.26 -11.18 1.28
C THR A 185 9.07 -10.27 2.50
N HIS A 186 8.20 -9.27 2.39
CA HIS A 186 7.83 -8.45 3.52
C HIS A 186 6.64 -9.05 4.29
N ASN A 187 6.85 -10.25 4.85
CA ASN A 187 6.27 -10.57 6.14
C ASN A 187 6.77 -9.47 7.10
N LEU A 188 5.95 -8.44 7.24
CA LEU A 188 6.18 -7.32 8.15
C LEU A 188 6.55 -7.86 9.53
N LYS A 189 7.85 -7.88 9.84
CA LYS A 189 8.28 -8.11 11.22
C LYS A 189 7.64 -6.99 12.05
N PRO A 190 6.78 -7.30 13.01
CA PRO A 190 5.94 -6.32 13.68
C PRO A 190 6.81 -5.34 14.47
N LYS A 191 6.92 -4.11 14.00
CA LYS A 191 7.28 -2.98 14.88
C LYS A 191 6.08 -2.70 15.77
N LYS A 192 6.31 -2.45 17.07
CA LYS A 192 5.33 -2.26 18.16
C LYS A 192 4.08 -1.47 17.73
N GLY A 193 2.91 -2.04 17.95
CA GLY A 193 1.63 -1.56 17.43
C GLY A 193 1.27 -0.11 17.77
N ALA A 194 0.74 0.61 16.80
CA ALA A 194 0.17 1.93 16.96
C ALA A 194 -1.36 1.84 17.04
N GLN A 195 -1.97 2.63 17.92
CA GLN A 195 -3.41 2.72 18.07
C GLN A 195 -3.86 4.14 17.75
N VAL A 196 -4.91 4.27 16.97
CA VAL A 196 -5.51 5.55 16.60
C VAL A 196 -6.88 5.67 17.26
N MET A 197 -7.06 6.69 18.07
CA MET A 197 -8.31 6.99 18.77
C MET A 197 -8.82 8.34 18.28
N ARG A 198 -9.97 8.35 17.60
CA ARG A 198 -10.60 9.58 17.10
C ARG A 198 -11.89 9.88 17.86
N LYS A 199 -12.09 11.14 18.21
CA LYS A 199 -13.38 11.65 18.68
C LYS A 199 -14.32 11.72 17.47
N ASN A 200 -15.56 11.24 17.63
CA ASN A 200 -16.59 11.43 16.61
C ASN A 200 -16.95 12.92 16.60
N GLU A 201 -16.67 13.60 15.50
CA GLU A 201 -17.25 14.92 15.27
C GLU A 201 -18.73 14.70 14.95
N LYS A 202 -19.62 15.30 15.77
CA LYS A 202 -21.03 15.42 15.42
C LYS A 202 -21.10 16.40 14.26
N ILE A 203 -21.55 15.92 13.10
CA ILE A 203 -22.00 16.74 11.97
C ILE A 203 -23.37 17.33 12.33
#